data_be13bb44f3efd6a2b04cfdb13969c2f5
#
_entry.id   be13bb44f3efd6a2b04cfdb13969c2f5
#
_cell.length_a   1.000
_cell.length_b   1.000
_cell.length_c   1.000
_cell.angle_alpha   90.00
_cell.angle_beta   90.00
_cell.angle_gamma   90.00
#
_symmetry.space_group_name_H-M   'P 1'
#
loop_
_entity.id
_entity.type
_entity.pdbx_description
1 polymer ?
#
loop_
_entity_poly.entity_id
_entity_poly.type
_entity_poly.pdbx_seq_one_letter_code
_entity_poly.pdbx_strand_id
1 'polypeptide(L)'
;MGYAYLLNTEASLVTFRQNYSVPNDVEVAYCHEIEIVLHKGAGTTFFPLMSILEGGVRFPIDPLLLNTLRYYGLSPDQLPLNFYRVVSCVTRLNQTFGLQLDQHDINHMYSLCGKKRSNYYLKVRDMRVRLISCLPDSNRNSAGEYVWVRGKWFVGDVPPPFSRREVGSFRSIVYSLFPFIIVLFIRILTHSFFFYCRRFSVHPRH
;
A
#
# COMPACT_ATOMS: atom_id res chain seq x y z
N MET A 1 -0.26 -23.19 0.65
CA MET A 1 0.71 -22.96 1.73
C MET A 1 0.67 -21.51 2.11
N GLY A 2 0.56 -21.18 3.39
CA GLY A 2 0.58 -19.80 3.86
C GLY A 2 2.01 -19.27 3.99
N TYR A 3 2.15 -17.97 4.14
CA TYR A 3 3.45 -17.30 4.29
C TYR A 3 3.91 -17.15 5.76
N ALA A 4 3.26 -17.82 6.70
CA ALA A 4 3.62 -17.77 8.12
C ALA A 4 5.10 -18.09 8.38
N TYR A 5 5.71 -18.95 7.55
CA TYR A 5 7.11 -19.33 7.67
C TYR A 5 8.10 -18.17 7.58
N LEU A 6 7.68 -17.03 7.00
CA LEU A 6 8.52 -15.82 6.90
C LEU A 6 8.74 -15.12 8.24
N LEU A 7 7.90 -15.40 9.24
CA LEU A 7 7.87 -14.69 10.52
C LEU A 7 7.72 -15.64 11.73
N ASN A 8 7.82 -16.96 11.53
CA ASN A 8 7.57 -17.95 12.58
C ASN A 8 8.80 -18.39 13.35
N THR A 9 10.01 -18.02 12.91
CA THR A 9 11.27 -18.29 13.59
C THR A 9 12.07 -16.99 13.74
N GLU A 10 12.96 -16.95 14.73
CA GLU A 10 13.82 -15.79 14.93
C GLU A 10 14.71 -15.52 13.69
N ALA A 11 15.27 -16.56 13.09
CA ALA A 11 16.09 -16.43 11.88
C ALA A 11 15.28 -15.87 10.69
N SER A 12 14.05 -16.33 10.49
CA SER A 12 13.18 -15.80 9.43
C SER A 12 12.76 -14.37 9.71
N LEU A 13 12.51 -14.01 10.97
CA LEU A 13 12.21 -12.67 11.38
C LEU A 13 13.37 -11.69 11.12
N VAL A 14 14.61 -12.10 11.44
CA VAL A 14 15.82 -11.31 11.12
C VAL A 14 15.91 -11.07 9.61
N THR A 15 15.75 -12.12 8.82
CA THR A 15 15.76 -12.02 7.35
C THR A 15 14.66 -11.11 6.83
N PHE A 16 13.45 -11.22 7.39
CA PHE A 16 12.33 -10.36 7.04
C PHE A 16 12.63 -8.89 7.35
N ARG A 17 13.17 -8.61 8.54
CA ARG A 17 13.55 -7.24 8.92
C ARG A 17 14.57 -6.63 7.96
N GLN A 18 15.59 -7.39 7.59
CA GLN A 18 16.62 -6.94 6.64
C GLN A 18 16.02 -6.66 5.25
N ASN A 19 15.23 -7.60 4.71
CA ASN A 19 14.67 -7.50 3.37
C ASN A 19 13.66 -6.36 3.22
N TYR A 20 12.92 -6.04 4.28
CA TYR A 20 11.85 -5.05 4.25
C TYR A 20 12.14 -3.80 5.06
N SER A 21 13.40 -3.62 5.49
CA SER A 21 13.91 -2.43 6.19
C SER A 21 13.16 -2.13 7.49
N VAL A 22 12.75 -3.16 8.24
CA VAL A 22 12.01 -3.00 9.49
C VAL A 22 12.96 -2.54 10.59
N PRO A 23 12.80 -1.34 11.19
CA PRO A 23 13.63 -0.83 12.27
C PRO A 23 13.57 -1.73 13.52
N ASN A 24 14.62 -1.69 14.34
CA ASN A 24 14.70 -2.52 15.54
C ASN A 24 13.67 -2.15 16.63
N ASP A 25 13.23 -0.90 16.65
CA ASP A 25 12.21 -0.36 17.55
C ASP A 25 10.77 -0.61 17.07
N VAL A 26 10.61 -1.30 15.92
CA VAL A 26 9.33 -1.72 15.38
C VAL A 26 9.13 -3.21 15.63
N GLU A 27 8.11 -3.56 16.36
CA GLU A 27 7.70 -4.94 16.57
C GLU A 27 6.85 -5.41 15.38
N VAL A 28 7.14 -6.60 14.88
CA VAL A 28 6.37 -7.23 13.80
C VAL A 28 6.18 -8.71 14.07
N ALA A 29 4.99 -9.24 13.80
CA ALA A 29 4.75 -10.66 13.79
C ALA A 29 3.64 -11.03 12.80
N TYR A 30 3.62 -12.30 12.41
CA TYR A 30 2.56 -12.86 11.58
C TYR A 30 1.23 -12.90 12.34
N CYS A 31 0.15 -12.65 11.61
CA CYS A 31 -1.20 -12.72 12.14
C CYS A 31 -2.17 -13.21 11.06
N HIS A 32 -2.97 -14.20 11.37
CA HIS A 32 -4.08 -14.59 10.50
C HIS A 32 -5.31 -13.70 10.71
N GLU A 33 -6.15 -13.51 9.70
CA GLU A 33 -7.33 -12.63 9.75
C GLU A 33 -8.24 -12.91 10.97
N ILE A 34 -8.37 -14.17 11.37
CA ILE A 34 -9.18 -14.57 12.52
C ILE A 34 -8.60 -14.02 13.83
N GLU A 35 -7.30 -13.84 13.91
CA GLU A 35 -6.58 -13.41 15.11
C GLU A 35 -6.50 -11.89 15.26
N ILE A 36 -6.85 -11.14 14.21
CA ILE A 36 -6.79 -9.66 14.24
C ILE A 36 -7.55 -9.10 15.46
N VAL A 37 -8.68 -9.69 15.81
CA VAL A 37 -9.50 -9.24 16.95
C VAL A 37 -8.76 -9.40 18.27
N LEU A 38 -7.93 -10.43 18.41
CA LEU A 38 -7.16 -10.73 19.62
C LEU A 38 -5.99 -9.76 19.83
N HIS A 39 -5.41 -9.27 18.73
CA HIS A 39 -4.24 -8.40 18.73
C HIS A 39 -4.57 -6.90 18.65
N LYS A 40 -5.85 -6.52 18.70
CA LYS A 40 -6.28 -5.12 18.72
C LYS A 40 -5.89 -4.48 20.05
N GLY A 41 -4.68 -3.94 20.10
CA GLY A 41 -4.19 -3.12 21.19
C GLY A 41 -3.93 -1.68 20.75
N ALA A 42 -3.81 -0.76 21.71
CA ALA A 42 -3.41 0.61 21.42
C ALA A 42 -2.05 0.64 20.69
N GLY A 43 -2.00 1.31 19.54
CA GLY A 43 -0.79 1.44 18.74
C GLY A 43 -0.46 0.24 17.84
N THR A 44 -1.31 -0.79 17.78
CA THR A 44 -1.11 -1.92 16.86
C THR A 44 -1.86 -1.69 15.55
N THR A 45 -1.18 -1.92 14.44
CA THR A 45 -1.72 -1.83 13.09
C THR A 45 -1.46 -3.11 12.33
N PHE A 46 -2.34 -3.43 11.38
CA PHE A 46 -2.26 -4.63 10.55
C PHE A 46 -2.03 -4.27 9.10
N PHE A 47 -0.98 -4.80 8.52
CA PHE A 47 -0.72 -4.70 7.08
C PHE A 47 -1.02 -6.05 6.42
N PRO A 48 -1.73 -6.08 5.28
CA PRO A 48 -1.77 -7.28 4.47
C PRO A 48 -0.33 -7.72 4.15
N LEU A 49 0.03 -8.97 4.41
CA LEU A 49 1.39 -9.44 4.21
C LEU A 49 1.87 -9.18 2.77
N MET A 50 0.99 -9.38 1.80
CA MET A 50 1.28 -9.11 0.39
C MET A 50 1.58 -7.63 0.08
N SER A 51 1.12 -6.70 0.91
CA SER A 51 1.47 -5.27 0.75
C SER A 51 2.97 -5.03 0.98
N ILE A 52 3.59 -5.84 1.83
CA ILE A 52 5.02 -5.80 2.12
C ILE A 52 5.79 -6.59 1.07
N LEU A 53 5.36 -7.82 0.75
CA LEU A 53 6.06 -8.72 -0.17
C LEU A 53 6.07 -8.18 -1.61
N GLU A 54 4.91 -7.74 -2.09
CA GLU A 54 4.69 -7.35 -3.49
C GLU A 54 4.19 -5.92 -3.68
N GLY A 55 3.64 -5.30 -2.62
CA GLY A 55 3.06 -3.96 -2.68
C GLY A 55 4.08 -2.83 -2.54
N GLY A 56 5.32 -3.15 -2.18
CA GLY A 56 6.39 -2.17 -2.02
C GLY A 56 6.42 -1.46 -0.66
N VAL A 57 5.61 -1.88 0.31
CA VAL A 57 5.66 -1.32 1.67
C VAL A 57 7.00 -1.62 2.32
N ARG A 58 7.62 -0.59 2.88
CA ARG A 58 8.87 -0.65 3.68
C ARG A 58 8.67 0.15 4.95
N PHE A 59 9.46 -0.12 5.97
CA PHE A 59 9.38 0.56 7.26
C PHE A 59 10.63 1.41 7.52
N PRO A 60 10.48 2.61 8.11
CA PRO A 60 9.20 3.31 8.35
C PRO A 60 8.46 3.57 7.04
N ILE A 61 7.13 3.56 7.08
CA ILE A 61 6.35 3.70 5.85
C ILE A 61 6.60 5.06 5.18
N ASP A 62 6.53 5.03 3.86
CA ASP A 62 6.71 6.20 3.02
C ASP A 62 5.71 7.32 3.39
N PRO A 63 6.15 8.59 3.44
CA PRO A 63 5.28 9.73 3.76
C PRO A 63 4.06 9.84 2.83
N LEU A 64 4.18 9.51 1.54
CA LEU A 64 3.06 9.54 0.62
C LEU A 64 2.02 8.48 0.99
N LEU A 65 2.46 7.26 1.36
CA LEU A 65 1.55 6.22 1.83
C LEU A 65 0.85 6.66 3.12
N LEU A 66 1.59 7.19 4.08
CA LEU A 66 1.05 7.71 5.33
C LEU A 66 -0.01 8.79 5.10
N ASN A 67 0.30 9.77 4.26
CA ASN A 67 -0.60 10.87 3.94
C ASN A 67 -1.83 10.38 3.17
N THR A 68 -1.67 9.40 2.30
CA THR A 68 -2.81 8.81 1.56
C THR A 68 -3.73 8.04 2.51
N LEU A 69 -3.21 7.28 3.47
CA LEU A 69 -4.00 6.61 4.52
C LEU A 69 -4.79 7.63 5.35
N ARG A 70 -4.13 8.71 5.78
CA ARG A 70 -4.78 9.79 6.55
C ARG A 70 -5.85 10.52 5.74
N TYR A 71 -5.55 10.83 4.47
CA TYR A 71 -6.47 11.51 3.57
C TYR A 71 -7.78 10.75 3.40
N TYR A 72 -7.70 9.44 3.22
CA TYR A 72 -8.88 8.60 3.10
C TYR A 72 -9.46 8.16 4.46
N GLY A 73 -8.74 8.35 5.56
CA GLY A 73 -9.14 7.90 6.89
C GLY A 73 -9.27 6.37 6.96
N LEU A 74 -8.34 5.64 6.34
CA LEU A 74 -8.38 4.19 6.24
C LEU A 74 -7.25 3.53 7.01
N SER A 75 -7.57 2.44 7.67
CA SER A 75 -6.59 1.53 8.24
C SER A 75 -5.94 0.70 7.13
N PRO A 76 -4.64 0.37 7.22
CA PRO A 76 -3.94 -0.39 6.19
C PRO A 76 -4.60 -1.72 5.84
N ASP A 77 -5.15 -2.45 6.82
CA ASP A 77 -5.80 -3.74 6.61
C ASP A 77 -7.07 -3.70 5.72
N GLN A 78 -7.60 -2.50 5.44
CA GLN A 78 -8.77 -2.30 4.59
C GLN A 78 -8.44 -2.19 3.10
N LEU A 79 -7.16 -2.19 2.73
CA LEU A 79 -6.69 -1.84 1.40
C LEU A 79 -6.13 -3.05 0.65
N PRO A 80 -6.46 -3.19 -0.65
CA PRO A 80 -5.95 -4.27 -1.47
C PRO A 80 -4.52 -4.02 -1.91
N LEU A 81 -3.85 -5.07 -2.36
CA LEU A 81 -2.48 -5.03 -2.85
C LEU A 81 -2.24 -3.95 -3.92
N ASN A 82 -3.19 -3.77 -4.85
CA ASN A 82 -3.03 -2.77 -5.92
C ASN A 82 -3.04 -1.33 -5.42
N PHE A 83 -3.66 -1.04 -4.28
CA PHE A 83 -3.53 0.27 -3.64
C PHE A 83 -2.07 0.57 -3.29
N TYR A 84 -1.41 -0.36 -2.63
CA TYR A 84 0.00 -0.22 -2.24
C TYR A 84 0.92 -0.12 -3.44
N ARG A 85 0.68 -0.93 -4.49
CA ARG A 85 1.43 -0.85 -5.75
C ARG A 85 1.32 0.52 -6.40
N VAL A 86 0.10 1.09 -6.44
CA VAL A 86 -0.12 2.44 -6.99
C VAL A 86 0.67 3.48 -6.20
N VAL A 87 0.53 3.51 -4.87
CA VAL A 87 1.24 4.49 -4.04
C VAL A 87 2.75 4.32 -4.15
N SER A 88 3.26 3.09 -4.06
CA SER A 88 4.71 2.81 -4.19
C SER A 88 5.27 3.19 -5.56
N CYS A 89 4.49 3.01 -6.63
CA CYS A 89 4.89 3.48 -7.96
C CYS A 89 4.96 5.01 -8.02
N VAL A 90 4.00 5.73 -7.42
CA VAL A 90 4.03 7.20 -7.37
C VAL A 90 5.23 7.67 -6.56
N THR A 91 5.51 7.06 -5.41
CA THR A 91 6.73 7.35 -4.63
C THR A 91 7.98 7.17 -5.48
N ARG A 92 8.06 6.08 -6.23
CA ARG A 92 9.20 5.81 -7.11
C ARG A 92 9.32 6.83 -8.25
N LEU A 93 8.19 7.25 -8.85
CA LEU A 93 8.18 8.31 -9.86
C LEU A 93 8.70 9.63 -9.28
N ASN A 94 8.25 10.00 -8.08
CA ASN A 94 8.74 11.19 -7.39
C ASN A 94 10.26 11.14 -7.18
N GLN A 95 10.78 10.02 -6.69
CA GLN A 95 12.21 9.81 -6.43
C GLN A 95 13.05 9.83 -7.72
N THR A 96 12.55 9.20 -8.79
CA THR A 96 13.32 9.03 -10.02
C THR A 96 13.35 10.28 -10.87
N PHE A 97 12.24 11.03 -10.90
CA PHE A 97 12.05 12.17 -11.80
C PHE A 97 11.94 13.51 -11.09
N GLY A 98 12.14 13.56 -9.76
CA GLY A 98 11.99 14.79 -8.98
C GLY A 98 10.57 15.35 -8.99
N LEU A 99 9.55 14.50 -9.20
CA LEU A 99 8.17 14.94 -9.18
C LEU A 99 7.70 15.15 -7.73
N GLN A 100 6.63 15.91 -7.57
CA GLN A 100 6.02 16.19 -6.26
C GLN A 100 4.56 15.73 -6.24
N LEU A 101 4.28 14.55 -6.83
CA LEU A 101 2.94 13.97 -6.82
C LEU A 101 2.56 13.59 -5.38
N ASP A 102 1.33 13.95 -4.99
CA ASP A 102 0.83 13.72 -3.65
C ASP A 102 -0.47 12.87 -3.63
N GLN A 103 -1.11 12.78 -2.46
CA GLN A 103 -2.36 12.05 -2.29
C GLN A 103 -3.53 12.65 -3.08
N HIS A 104 -3.49 13.94 -3.41
CA HIS A 104 -4.54 14.60 -4.21
C HIS A 104 -4.41 14.19 -5.68
N ASP A 105 -3.19 14.04 -6.19
CA ASP A 105 -2.94 13.54 -7.54
C ASP A 105 -3.42 12.09 -7.67
N ILE A 106 -3.13 11.25 -6.68
CA ILE A 106 -3.66 9.88 -6.63
C ILE A 106 -5.19 9.90 -6.65
N ASN A 107 -5.84 10.74 -5.82
CA ASN A 107 -7.28 10.86 -5.80
C ASN A 107 -7.86 11.46 -7.09
N HIS A 108 -7.10 12.30 -7.79
CA HIS A 108 -7.51 12.82 -9.10
C HIS A 108 -7.57 11.71 -10.15
N MET A 109 -6.60 10.82 -10.16
CA MET A 109 -6.50 9.72 -11.13
C MET A 109 -7.37 8.51 -10.79
N TYR A 110 -7.60 8.27 -9.51
CA TYR A 110 -8.32 7.12 -9.00
C TYR A 110 -9.48 7.53 -8.09
N SER A 111 -10.56 6.77 -8.14
CA SER A 111 -11.63 6.84 -7.14
C SER A 111 -11.42 5.72 -6.13
N LEU A 112 -11.55 6.03 -4.86
CA LEU A 112 -11.63 5.00 -3.83
C LEU A 112 -13.08 4.51 -3.75
N CYS A 113 -13.27 3.22 -3.98
CA CYS A 113 -14.58 2.57 -3.97
C CYS A 113 -14.66 1.58 -2.81
N GLY A 114 -15.75 1.63 -2.05
CA GLY A 114 -16.03 0.67 -0.99
C GLY A 114 -16.52 -0.67 -1.55
N LYS A 115 -16.11 -1.76 -0.91
CA LYS A 115 -16.56 -3.13 -1.14
C LYS A 115 -17.21 -3.66 0.15
N LYS A 116 -17.94 -4.76 0.06
CA LYS A 116 -18.51 -5.42 1.26
C LYS A 116 -17.43 -5.66 2.33
N ARG A 117 -17.81 -5.66 3.61
CA ARG A 117 -16.94 -5.90 4.78
C ARG A 117 -15.87 -4.84 5.01
N SER A 118 -16.20 -3.57 4.77
CA SER A 118 -15.30 -2.44 5.02
C SER A 118 -13.96 -2.49 4.29
N ASN A 119 -13.91 -3.18 3.15
CA ASN A 119 -12.75 -3.18 2.26
C ASN A 119 -12.93 -2.15 1.15
N TYR A 120 -11.83 -1.59 0.67
CA TYR A 120 -11.82 -0.56 -0.36
C TYR A 120 -10.91 -0.97 -1.52
N TYR A 121 -11.09 -0.34 -2.68
CA TYR A 121 -10.20 -0.52 -3.82
C TYR A 121 -10.13 0.76 -4.64
N LEU A 122 -9.03 0.94 -5.36
CA LEU A 122 -8.86 2.04 -6.30
C LEU A 122 -9.43 1.65 -7.67
N LYS A 123 -10.30 2.51 -8.20
CA LYS A 123 -10.81 2.43 -9.56
C LYS A 123 -10.30 3.61 -10.37
N VAL A 124 -9.73 3.36 -11.53
CA VAL A 124 -9.31 4.41 -12.45
C VAL A 124 -10.51 5.25 -12.85
N ARG A 125 -10.40 6.58 -12.79
CA ARG A 125 -11.49 7.49 -13.19
C ARG A 125 -11.67 7.56 -14.70
N ASP A 126 -10.58 7.65 -15.45
CA ASP A 126 -10.57 7.61 -16.91
C ASP A 126 -9.68 6.49 -17.42
N MET A 127 -10.28 5.54 -18.12
CA MET A 127 -9.56 4.38 -18.67
C MET A 127 -8.53 4.75 -19.75
N ARG A 128 -8.64 5.92 -20.36
CA ARG A 128 -7.70 6.45 -21.36
C ARG A 128 -6.45 7.02 -20.71
N VAL A 129 -6.56 7.38 -19.42
CA VAL A 129 -5.52 8.06 -18.65
C VAL A 129 -5.23 7.22 -17.41
N ARG A 130 -4.27 6.30 -17.50
CA ARG A 130 -3.85 5.48 -16.37
C ARG A 130 -2.47 5.91 -15.92
N LEU A 131 -2.32 6.21 -14.65
CA LEU A 131 -1.00 6.47 -14.08
C LEU A 131 -0.12 5.20 -14.11
N ILE A 132 -0.75 4.05 -13.86
CA ILE A 132 -0.08 2.75 -13.86
C ILE A 132 -0.92 1.78 -14.68
N SER A 133 -0.27 1.12 -15.63
CA SER A 133 -0.87 0.07 -16.46
C SER A 133 -0.41 -1.32 -16.00
N CYS A 134 -1.11 -2.35 -16.44
CA CYS A 134 -0.75 -3.74 -16.22
C CYS A 134 -0.64 -4.16 -14.74
N LEU A 135 -1.41 -3.51 -13.86
CA LEU A 135 -1.54 -3.99 -12.48
C LEU A 135 -2.17 -5.40 -12.52
N PRO A 136 -1.53 -6.41 -11.94
CA PRO A 136 -2.10 -7.74 -11.86
C PRO A 136 -3.37 -7.74 -11.02
N ASP A 137 -4.24 -8.70 -11.28
CA ASP A 137 -5.46 -8.88 -10.47
C ASP A 137 -5.08 -9.19 -9.01
N SER A 138 -5.43 -8.28 -8.12
CA SER A 138 -4.91 -8.23 -6.74
C SER A 138 -5.64 -9.13 -5.76
N ASN A 139 -6.75 -9.75 -6.17
CA ASN A 139 -7.68 -10.32 -5.19
C ASN A 139 -7.51 -11.82 -4.95
N ARG A 140 -6.63 -12.50 -5.68
CA ARG A 140 -6.59 -13.97 -5.65
C ARG A 140 -5.72 -14.58 -4.55
N ASN A 141 -4.72 -13.87 -4.03
CA ASN A 141 -3.69 -14.45 -3.16
C ASN A 141 -3.49 -13.77 -1.79
N SER A 142 -4.30 -12.80 -1.43
CA SER A 142 -4.14 -12.05 -0.18
C SER A 142 -5.13 -12.46 0.92
N ALA A 143 -5.70 -13.65 0.81
CA ALA A 143 -6.73 -14.10 1.72
C ALA A 143 -6.18 -14.35 3.14
N GLY A 144 -6.40 -13.38 4.02
CA GLY A 144 -6.34 -13.62 5.45
C GLY A 144 -4.96 -13.61 6.11
N GLU A 145 -3.89 -13.20 5.41
CA GLU A 145 -2.55 -13.15 5.97
C GLU A 145 -2.10 -11.71 6.20
N TYR A 146 -1.73 -11.40 7.44
CA TYR A 146 -1.36 -10.08 7.89
C TYR A 146 -0.05 -10.10 8.67
N VAL A 147 0.57 -8.95 8.77
CA VAL A 147 1.60 -8.64 9.73
C VAL A 147 1.04 -7.58 10.67
N TRP A 148 1.00 -7.86 11.97
CA TRP A 148 0.77 -6.79 12.91
C TRP A 148 2.07 -6.05 13.19
N VAL A 149 1.94 -4.75 13.34
CA VAL A 149 3.07 -3.83 13.50
C VAL A 149 2.78 -2.91 14.68
N ARG A 150 3.76 -2.75 15.57
CA ARG A 150 3.69 -1.84 16.72
C ARG A 150 5.00 -1.09 16.86
N GLY A 151 4.98 0.10 17.45
CA GLY A 151 6.15 0.95 17.64
C GLY A 151 6.23 2.08 16.62
N LYS A 152 7.43 2.54 16.31
CA LYS A 152 7.67 3.72 15.45
C LYS A 152 7.75 3.36 13.96
N TRP A 153 6.71 2.73 13.43
CA TRP A 153 6.66 2.25 12.05
C TRP A 153 6.27 3.33 11.02
N PHE A 154 6.03 4.56 11.44
CA PHE A 154 5.74 5.71 10.57
C PHE A 154 6.58 6.93 10.99
N VAL A 155 6.70 7.90 10.07
CA VAL A 155 7.42 9.15 10.32
C VAL A 155 6.42 10.23 10.76
N GLY A 156 6.78 10.98 11.83
CA GLY A 156 5.99 12.08 12.41
C GLY A 156 5.22 11.68 13.66
N ASP A 157 4.49 12.64 14.22
CA ASP A 157 3.87 12.50 15.54
C ASP A 157 2.41 12.04 15.49
N VAL A 158 1.76 12.15 14.32
CA VAL A 158 0.36 11.77 14.16
C VAL A 158 0.27 10.40 13.51
N PRO A 159 -0.25 9.39 14.19
CA PRO A 159 -0.42 8.08 13.61
C PRO A 159 -1.51 8.08 12.53
N PRO A 160 -1.46 7.11 11.57
CA PRO A 160 -2.57 6.86 10.68
C PRO A 160 -3.76 6.27 11.46
N PRO A 161 -4.94 6.18 10.84
CA PRO A 161 -6.09 5.53 11.45
C PRO A 161 -5.78 4.06 11.81
N PHE A 162 -6.01 3.69 13.07
CA PHE A 162 -5.83 2.32 13.54
C PHE A 162 -7.13 1.50 13.48
N SER A 163 -8.27 2.17 13.39
CA SER A 163 -9.59 1.52 13.35
C SER A 163 -10.12 1.46 11.93
N ARG A 164 -10.79 0.34 11.63
CA ARG A 164 -11.49 0.19 10.34
C ARG A 164 -12.60 1.22 10.21
N ARG A 165 -12.64 1.92 9.09
CA ARG A 165 -13.73 2.79 8.71
C ARG A 165 -14.86 1.98 8.09
N GLU A 166 -16.10 2.28 8.45
CA GLU A 166 -17.27 1.64 7.83
C GLU A 166 -17.52 2.17 6.40
N VAL A 167 -17.95 1.25 5.52
CA VAL A 167 -18.36 1.60 4.16
C VAL A 167 -19.63 2.44 4.22
N GLY A 168 -19.62 3.62 3.66
CA GLY A 168 -20.77 4.54 3.64
C GLY A 168 -20.48 5.93 4.19
N SER A 169 -19.39 6.11 4.92
CA SER A 169 -18.98 7.42 5.45
C SER A 169 -18.20 8.28 4.44
N PHE A 170 -18.17 7.91 3.16
CA PHE A 170 -17.44 8.63 2.12
C PHE A 170 -18.29 9.79 1.59
N ARG A 171 -17.95 11.01 1.95
CA ARG A 171 -18.37 12.18 1.17
C ARG A 171 -17.46 12.26 -0.04
N SER A 172 -18.03 12.07 -1.25
CA SER A 172 -17.34 12.37 -2.51
C SER A 172 -16.90 13.82 -2.49
N ILE A 173 -15.63 14.07 -2.24
CA ILE A 173 -15.05 15.37 -2.46
C ILE A 173 -14.82 15.46 -3.97
N VAL A 174 -15.77 16.11 -4.66
CA VAL A 174 -15.65 16.43 -6.08
C VAL A 174 -14.69 17.61 -6.18
N TYR A 175 -13.46 17.37 -6.66
CA TYR A 175 -12.56 18.46 -7.06
C TYR A 175 -12.61 18.66 -8.58
N SER A 176 -12.84 19.92 -8.92
CA SER A 176 -12.87 20.51 -10.24
C SER A 176 -11.48 20.58 -10.87
N LEU A 177 -11.37 20.13 -12.11
CA LEU A 177 -10.53 20.61 -13.20
C LEU A 177 -9.12 21.15 -12.87
N PHE A 178 -8.09 20.29 -12.89
CA PHE A 178 -6.72 20.58 -13.32
C PHE A 178 -6.03 19.27 -13.78
N PRO A 179 -5.07 19.28 -14.64
CA PRO A 179 -5.04 19.52 -16.07
C PRO A 179 -4.42 18.40 -16.92
N PHE A 180 -4.70 18.46 -18.16
CA PHE A 180 -4.19 17.67 -19.28
C PHE A 180 -2.65 17.62 -19.44
N ILE A 181 -1.90 18.51 -18.83
CA ILE A 181 -0.44 18.66 -19.04
C ILE A 181 0.37 17.57 -18.36
N ILE A 182 0.02 17.15 -17.13
CA ILE A 182 0.73 16.10 -16.39
C ILE A 182 0.58 14.75 -17.06
N VAL A 183 -0.57 14.48 -17.65
CA VAL A 183 -0.89 13.22 -18.31
C VAL A 183 -0.05 12.97 -19.56
N LEU A 184 0.27 14.00 -20.33
CA LEU A 184 1.11 13.90 -21.53
C LEU A 184 2.57 13.56 -21.16
N PHE A 185 3.08 14.15 -20.07
CA PHE A 185 4.43 13.91 -19.58
C PHE A 185 4.61 12.49 -19.04
N ILE A 186 3.62 11.98 -18.31
CA ILE A 186 3.64 10.62 -17.75
C ILE A 186 3.56 9.57 -18.87
N ARG A 187 2.86 9.83 -19.98
CA ARG A 187 2.75 8.91 -21.11
C ARG A 187 4.08 8.67 -21.83
N ILE A 188 4.94 9.68 -21.87
CA ILE A 188 6.30 9.56 -22.46
C ILE A 188 7.21 8.77 -21.52
N LEU A 189 7.05 8.91 -20.22
CA LEU A 189 7.88 8.25 -19.22
C LEU A 189 7.49 6.78 -18.95
N THR A 190 6.21 6.42 -19.08
CA THR A 190 5.77 5.04 -18.83
C THR A 190 6.28 4.04 -19.87
N HIS A 191 6.61 4.46 -21.10
CA HIS A 191 7.20 3.58 -22.10
C HIS A 191 8.60 3.08 -21.68
N SER A 192 9.36 3.88 -20.92
CA SER A 192 10.67 3.50 -20.39
C SER A 192 10.55 2.67 -19.08
N PHE A 193 9.45 2.80 -18.36
CA PHE A 193 9.25 2.14 -17.07
C PHE A 193 8.76 0.70 -17.17
N PHE A 194 8.23 0.29 -18.33
CA PHE A 194 7.76 -1.07 -18.59
C PHE A 194 8.85 -2.13 -18.41
N PHE A 195 10.11 -1.78 -18.66
CA PHE A 195 11.27 -2.66 -18.44
C PHE A 195 11.64 -2.83 -16.97
N TYR A 196 11.30 -1.88 -16.08
CA TYR A 196 11.75 -1.89 -14.69
C TYR A 196 10.83 -2.70 -13.76
N CYS A 197 9.52 -2.61 -13.93
CA CYS A 197 8.57 -3.39 -13.11
C CYS A 197 8.65 -4.91 -13.37
N ARG A 198 9.08 -5.32 -14.55
CA ARG A 198 9.27 -6.73 -14.89
C ARG A 198 10.47 -7.39 -14.18
N ARG A 199 11.40 -6.59 -13.66
CA ARG A 199 12.63 -7.09 -13.02
C ARG A 199 12.47 -7.45 -11.54
N PHE A 200 11.36 -7.09 -10.91
CA PHE A 200 11.07 -7.42 -9.51
C PHE A 200 10.17 -8.65 -9.30
N SER A 201 9.80 -9.32 -10.38
CA SER A 201 9.23 -10.67 -10.29
C SER A 201 10.37 -11.69 -10.26
N VAL A 202 11.20 -11.62 -9.24
CA VAL A 202 12.16 -12.68 -8.95
C VAL A 202 11.42 -13.79 -8.24
N HIS A 203 11.01 -14.78 -9.00
CA HIS A 203 10.72 -16.09 -8.44
C HIS A 203 12.00 -16.64 -7.79
N PRO A 204 12.01 -17.01 -6.53
CA PRO A 204 13.03 -17.90 -6.02
C PRO A 204 12.80 -19.24 -6.72
N ARG A 205 13.72 -19.62 -7.58
CA ARG A 205 13.86 -21.02 -7.99
C ARG A 205 14.42 -21.78 -6.79
N HIS A 206 13.66 -22.76 -6.33
CA HIS A 206 14.02 -23.91 -5.50
C HIS A 206 14.88 -23.69 -4.28
#